data_657ed3740a6b7998532550934544e82b
#
_entry.id   657ed3740a6b7998532550934544e82b
#
_cell.length_a   1.000
_cell.length_b   1.000
_cell.length_c   1.000
_cell.angle_alpha   90.00
_cell.angle_beta   90.00
_cell.angle_gamma   90.00
#
_symmetry.space_group_name_H-M   'P 1'
#
loop_
_entity.id
_entity.type
_entity.pdbx_description
1 polymer ?
#
loop_
_entity_poly.entity_id
_entity_poly.type
_entity_poly.pdbx_seq_one_letter_code
_entity_poly.pdbx_strand_id
1 'polypeptide(L)'
;MGKEKNKRREQDNEAKVVLRNIRVSPQKLNLVAQMIRNQSASKALSILQFSKRRISNDVEQALRSVIANAENNHSLDIDKLVVKEAYVGKGVVMKRFVARARGRGAKIIKPYSHLTILLSEQEGS
;
A
#
# COMPACT_ATOMS: atom_id res chain seq x y z
N MET A 1 0.82 19.47 30.85
CA MET A 1 1.78 19.04 29.85
C MET A 1 1.18 17.95 28.99
N GLY A 2 1.21 18.16 27.67
CA GLY A 2 0.71 17.17 26.75
C GLY A 2 1.62 15.94 26.66
N LYS A 3 1.06 14.82 26.24
CA LYS A 3 1.85 13.63 25.97
C LYS A 3 2.88 13.92 24.90
N GLU A 4 4.08 13.38 25.05
CA GLU A 4 5.07 13.44 24.01
C GLU A 4 4.52 12.78 22.74
N LYS A 5 4.72 13.42 21.60
CA LYS A 5 4.35 12.81 20.35
C LYS A 5 5.21 11.56 20.12
N ASN A 6 4.58 10.48 19.68
CA ASN A 6 5.33 9.31 19.28
C ASN A 6 6.31 9.68 18.18
N LYS A 7 7.54 9.22 18.32
CA LYS A 7 8.56 9.46 17.31
C LYS A 7 8.11 8.78 16.02
N ARG A 8 8.32 9.47 14.90
CA ARG A 8 8.06 8.88 13.60
C ARG A 8 8.97 7.68 13.39
N ARG A 9 8.39 6.61 12.87
CA ARG A 9 9.17 5.40 12.56
C ARG A 9 10.00 5.57 11.31
N GLU A 10 9.59 6.48 10.42
CA GLU A 10 10.33 6.77 9.20
C GLU A 10 11.56 7.60 9.52
N GLN A 11 12.65 7.31 8.83
CA GLN A 11 13.83 8.13 8.89
C GLN A 11 13.65 9.38 8.01
N ASP A 12 14.53 10.36 8.15
CA ASP A 12 14.43 11.61 7.38
C ASP A 12 14.49 11.40 5.88
N ASN A 13 15.13 10.34 5.42
CA ASN A 13 15.23 9.98 4.00
C ASN A 13 14.15 9.01 3.54
N GLU A 14 13.09 8.87 4.33
CA GLU A 14 12.02 7.92 4.03
C GLU A 14 10.66 8.62 3.99
N ALA A 15 9.76 8.10 3.16
CA ALA A 15 8.38 8.53 3.10
C ALA A 15 7.49 7.30 3.06
N LYS A 16 6.35 7.39 3.72
CA LYS A 16 5.44 6.25 3.88
C LYS A 16 4.02 6.64 3.52
N VAL A 17 3.30 5.71 2.93
CA VAL A 17 1.84 5.79 2.77
C VAL A 17 1.22 4.48 3.24
N VAL A 18 0.05 4.60 3.86
CA VAL A 18 -0.76 3.45 4.23
C VAL A 18 -2.10 3.58 3.52
N LEU A 19 -2.41 2.62 2.67
CA LEU A 19 -3.69 2.54 2.00
C LEU A 19 -4.56 1.56 2.78
N ARG A 20 -5.61 2.08 3.43
CA ARG A 20 -6.45 1.31 4.36
C ARG A 20 -7.73 0.83 3.69
N ASN A 21 -8.22 -0.29 4.18
CA ASN A 21 -9.57 -0.81 3.85
C ASN A 21 -9.78 -1.03 2.36
N ILE A 22 -8.80 -1.64 1.71
CA ILE A 22 -8.91 -2.01 0.30
C ILE A 22 -9.75 -3.28 0.21
N ARG A 23 -10.77 -3.26 -0.67
CA ARG A 23 -11.67 -4.40 -0.87
C ARG A 23 -11.03 -5.47 -1.75
N VAL A 24 -9.97 -6.06 -1.24
CA VAL A 24 -9.28 -7.15 -1.92
C VAL A 24 -8.67 -8.06 -0.88
N SER A 25 -8.50 -9.34 -1.20
CA SER A 25 -7.87 -10.27 -0.27
C SER A 25 -6.39 -9.91 -0.08
N PRO A 26 -5.85 -10.13 1.13
CA PRO A 26 -4.43 -9.88 1.39
C PRO A 26 -3.51 -10.63 0.42
N GLN A 27 -3.87 -11.84 0.03
CA GLN A 27 -3.08 -12.65 -0.88
C GLN A 27 -2.96 -12.01 -2.26
N LYS A 28 -4.08 -11.51 -2.81
CA LYS A 28 -4.09 -10.85 -4.12
C LYS A 28 -3.32 -9.54 -4.09
N LEU A 29 -3.50 -8.76 -3.02
CA LEU A 29 -2.80 -7.48 -2.86
C LEU A 29 -1.30 -7.71 -2.70
N ASN A 30 -0.90 -8.76 -1.99
CA ASN A 30 0.49 -9.09 -1.79
C ASN A 30 1.21 -9.44 -3.10
N LEU A 31 0.50 -10.03 -4.07
CA LEU A 31 1.07 -10.29 -5.39
C LEU A 31 1.52 -8.99 -6.06
N VAL A 32 0.70 -7.94 -5.96
CA VAL A 32 1.05 -6.63 -6.51
C VAL A 32 2.19 -5.99 -5.71
N ALA A 33 2.14 -6.09 -4.38
CA ALA A 33 3.20 -5.55 -3.53
C ALA A 33 4.55 -6.18 -3.84
N GLN A 34 4.59 -7.48 -4.11
CA GLN A 34 5.83 -8.18 -4.48
C GLN A 34 6.43 -7.66 -5.80
N MET A 35 5.57 -7.24 -6.71
CA MET A 35 6.03 -6.74 -8.02
C MET A 35 6.83 -5.44 -7.90
N ILE A 36 6.55 -4.62 -6.89
CA ILE A 36 7.18 -3.31 -6.73
C ILE A 36 8.24 -3.26 -5.65
N ARG A 37 8.38 -4.31 -4.84
CA ARG A 37 9.41 -4.33 -3.79
C ARG A 37 10.80 -4.24 -4.39
N ASN A 38 11.64 -3.40 -3.78
CA ASN A 38 13.04 -3.21 -4.16
C ASN A 38 13.23 -2.63 -5.57
N GLN A 39 12.17 -2.09 -6.15
CA GLN A 39 12.24 -1.41 -7.44
C GLN A 39 12.40 0.09 -7.23
N SER A 40 13.06 0.77 -8.17
CA SER A 40 13.07 2.23 -8.16
C SER A 40 11.63 2.75 -8.30
N ALA A 41 11.38 3.96 -7.79
CA ALA A 41 10.03 4.52 -7.84
C ALA A 41 9.49 4.60 -9.27
N SER A 42 10.31 5.05 -10.21
CA SER A 42 9.89 5.16 -11.61
C SER A 42 9.60 3.80 -12.23
N LYS A 43 10.43 2.81 -11.93
CA LYS A 43 10.22 1.45 -12.44
C LYS A 43 8.98 0.81 -11.83
N ALA A 44 8.75 1.04 -10.53
CA ALA A 44 7.55 0.56 -9.85
C ALA A 44 6.29 1.15 -10.48
N LEU A 45 6.28 2.45 -10.79
CA LEU A 45 5.16 3.08 -11.49
C LEU A 45 4.90 2.43 -12.85
N SER A 46 5.96 2.17 -13.61
CA SER A 46 5.82 1.50 -14.91
C SER A 46 5.26 0.10 -14.78
N ILE A 47 5.74 -0.67 -13.80
CA ILE A 47 5.23 -2.02 -13.53
C ILE A 47 3.73 -1.98 -13.24
N LEU A 48 3.31 -1.07 -12.37
CA LEU A 48 1.90 -0.94 -12.00
C LEU A 48 1.04 -0.47 -13.18
N GLN A 49 1.56 0.44 -13.97
CA GLN A 49 0.86 1.00 -15.12
C GLN A 49 0.57 -0.07 -16.18
N PHE A 50 1.49 -0.99 -16.39
CA PHE A 50 1.35 -2.06 -17.36
C PHE A 50 0.75 -3.34 -16.78
N SER A 51 0.46 -3.36 -15.48
CA SER A 51 -0.16 -4.52 -14.84
C SER A 51 -1.62 -4.63 -15.25
N LYS A 52 -2.06 -5.84 -15.58
CA LYS A 52 -3.44 -6.12 -15.93
C LYS A 52 -4.35 -6.28 -14.72
N ARG A 53 -3.79 -6.30 -13.51
CA ARG A 53 -4.57 -6.46 -12.29
C ARG A 53 -5.31 -5.17 -11.96
N ARG A 54 -6.59 -5.28 -11.63
CA ARG A 54 -7.43 -4.12 -11.33
C ARG A 54 -6.91 -3.33 -10.14
N ILE A 55 -6.45 -4.03 -9.11
CA ILE A 55 -5.94 -3.40 -7.90
C ILE A 55 -4.66 -2.59 -8.14
N SER A 56 -3.95 -2.85 -9.24
CA SER A 56 -2.74 -2.10 -9.57
C SER A 56 -2.99 -0.61 -9.75
N ASN A 57 -4.18 -0.22 -10.19
CA ASN A 57 -4.53 1.20 -10.32
C ASN A 57 -4.56 1.90 -8.97
N ASP A 58 -5.13 1.25 -7.94
CA ASP A 58 -5.18 1.82 -6.60
C ASP A 58 -3.79 1.90 -5.98
N VAL A 59 -2.97 0.88 -6.20
CA VAL A 59 -1.59 0.85 -5.71
C VAL A 59 -0.76 1.92 -6.43
N GLU A 60 -0.98 2.12 -7.74
CA GLU A 60 -0.30 3.16 -8.50
C GLU A 60 -0.60 4.54 -7.93
N GLN A 61 -1.87 4.83 -7.62
CA GLN A 61 -2.26 6.10 -7.04
C GLN A 61 -1.61 6.31 -5.66
N ALA A 62 -1.57 5.26 -4.84
CA ALA A 62 -0.91 5.31 -3.54
C ALA A 62 0.59 5.60 -3.70
N LEU A 63 1.22 4.94 -4.67
CA LEU A 63 2.65 5.16 -4.93
C LEU A 63 2.92 6.58 -5.41
N ARG A 64 2.08 7.12 -6.28
CA ARG A 64 2.18 8.53 -6.71
C ARG A 64 2.05 9.49 -5.54
N SER A 65 1.14 9.19 -4.61
CA SER A 65 0.94 10.02 -3.42
C SER A 65 2.17 10.03 -2.52
N VAL A 66 2.79 8.88 -2.30
CA VAL A 66 3.98 8.81 -1.44
C VAL A 66 5.19 9.43 -2.13
N ILE A 67 5.31 9.33 -3.45
CA ILE A 67 6.36 10.01 -4.19
C ILE A 67 6.20 11.53 -4.04
N ALA A 68 4.98 12.04 -4.20
CA ALA A 68 4.70 13.46 -4.02
C ALA A 68 5.02 13.91 -2.59
N ASN A 69 4.67 13.11 -1.59
CA ASN A 69 4.98 13.39 -0.20
C ASN A 69 6.50 13.44 0.04
N ALA A 70 7.22 12.50 -0.54
CA ALA A 70 8.69 12.46 -0.43
C ALA A 70 9.31 13.71 -1.02
N GLU A 71 8.85 14.13 -2.18
CA GLU A 71 9.36 15.31 -2.88
C GLU A 71 9.01 16.61 -2.15
N ASN A 72 7.74 16.78 -1.79
CA ASN A 72 7.23 18.04 -1.29
C ASN A 72 7.46 18.25 0.20
N ASN A 73 7.34 17.21 1.01
CA ASN A 73 7.41 17.32 2.45
C ASN A 73 8.75 16.90 3.04
N HIS A 74 9.50 16.08 2.33
CA HIS A 74 10.80 15.56 2.79
C HIS A 74 11.96 16.02 1.93
N SER A 75 11.70 16.74 0.85
CA SER A 75 12.70 17.24 -0.10
C SER A 75 13.62 16.16 -0.65
N LEU A 76 13.07 14.97 -0.86
CA LEU A 76 13.82 13.84 -1.38
C LEU A 76 13.90 13.89 -2.90
N ASP A 77 14.96 13.33 -3.45
CA ASP A 77 15.19 13.27 -4.89
C ASP A 77 14.47 12.03 -5.46
N ILE A 78 13.49 12.26 -6.34
CA ILE A 78 12.69 11.20 -6.96
C ILE A 78 13.59 10.17 -7.66
N ASP A 79 14.65 10.61 -8.30
CA ASP A 79 15.54 9.72 -9.07
C ASP A 79 16.28 8.73 -8.17
N LYS A 80 16.36 9.01 -6.88
CA LYS A 80 17.01 8.14 -5.90
C LYS A 80 16.04 7.33 -5.06
N LEU A 81 14.73 7.52 -5.24
CA LEU A 81 13.72 6.82 -4.45
C LEU A 81 13.60 5.37 -4.89
N VAL A 82 13.56 4.48 -3.91
CA VAL A 82 13.37 3.04 -4.09
C VAL A 82 12.25 2.58 -3.16
N VAL A 83 11.44 1.65 -3.62
CA VAL A 83 10.42 1.01 -2.79
C VAL A 83 11.14 0.05 -1.84
N LYS A 84 11.45 0.55 -0.64
CA LYS A 84 12.17 -0.22 0.37
C LYS A 84 11.29 -1.32 0.94
N GLU A 85 10.03 -0.99 1.23
CA GLU A 85 9.06 -1.92 1.78
C GLU A 85 7.71 -1.73 1.10
N ALA A 86 7.05 -2.84 0.83
CA ALA A 86 5.66 -2.85 0.41
C ALA A 86 5.06 -4.11 1.04
N TYR A 87 4.25 -3.94 2.07
CA TYR A 87 3.69 -5.09 2.77
C TYR A 87 2.20 -4.91 2.99
N VAL A 88 1.54 -6.04 3.15
CA VAL A 88 0.09 -6.14 3.24
C VAL A 88 -0.29 -6.66 4.62
N GLY A 89 -1.23 -5.97 5.25
CA GLY A 89 -1.83 -6.43 6.49
C GLY A 89 -3.30 -6.77 6.28
N LYS A 90 -3.81 -7.64 7.14
CA LYS A 90 -5.24 -7.95 7.14
C LYS A 90 -6.02 -6.79 7.74
N GLY A 91 -7.05 -6.35 7.01
CA GLY A 91 -8.04 -5.43 7.54
C GLY A 91 -9.21 -6.19 8.18
N VAL A 92 -10.29 -5.47 8.38
CA VAL A 92 -11.50 -6.04 8.93
C VAL A 92 -12.11 -7.02 7.94
N VAL A 93 -12.51 -8.18 8.43
CA VAL A 93 -13.27 -9.15 7.63
C VAL A 93 -14.74 -8.97 7.98
N MET A 94 -15.54 -8.53 7.01
CA MET A 94 -16.98 -8.41 7.19
C MET A 94 -17.64 -9.71 6.76
N LYS A 95 -18.34 -10.31 7.72
CA LYS A 95 -19.13 -11.51 7.46
C LYS A 95 -20.60 -11.13 7.47
N ARG A 96 -21.28 -11.39 6.39
CA ARG A 96 -22.73 -11.19 6.30
C ARG A 96 -23.43 -12.50 6.06
N PHE A 97 -24.54 -12.68 6.77
CA PHE A 97 -25.47 -13.75 6.47
C PHE A 97 -26.59 -13.20 5.61
N VAL A 98 -26.78 -13.82 4.45
CA VAL A 98 -27.91 -13.52 3.60
C VAL A 98 -28.93 -14.65 3.81
N ALA A 99 -30.10 -14.29 4.33
CA ALA A 99 -31.20 -15.26 4.45
C ALA A 99 -31.70 -15.63 3.07
N ARG A 100 -31.73 -16.93 2.78
CA ARG A 100 -32.25 -17.42 1.51
C ARG A 100 -33.57 -18.16 1.79
N ALA A 101 -34.39 -18.31 0.74
CA ALA A 101 -35.63 -19.08 0.82
C ALA A 101 -35.36 -20.44 1.45
N ARG A 102 -36.30 -20.95 2.25
CA ARG A 102 -36.24 -22.23 2.98
C ARG A 102 -35.28 -22.24 4.17
N GLY A 103 -34.99 -21.08 4.75
CA GLY A 103 -34.20 -20.98 5.97
C GLY A 103 -32.69 -21.24 5.83
N ARG A 104 -32.19 -21.35 4.61
CA ARG A 104 -30.76 -21.51 4.40
C ARG A 104 -30.09 -20.15 4.35
N GLY A 105 -29.11 -19.93 5.22
CA GLY A 105 -28.28 -18.75 5.20
C GLY A 105 -27.00 -18.98 4.37
N ALA A 106 -26.58 -17.98 3.60
CA ALA A 106 -25.29 -18.00 2.94
C ALA A 106 -24.38 -16.99 3.63
N LYS A 107 -23.16 -17.41 3.93
CA LYS A 107 -22.16 -16.55 4.56
C LYS A 107 -21.40 -15.83 3.47
N ILE A 108 -21.50 -14.50 3.46
CA ILE A 108 -20.71 -13.65 2.55
C ILE A 108 -19.53 -13.13 3.33
N ILE A 109 -18.33 -13.42 2.84
CA ILE A 109 -17.08 -12.94 3.42
C ILE A 109 -16.53 -11.86 2.52
N LYS A 110 -16.36 -10.64 3.07
CA LYS A 110 -15.74 -9.52 2.35
C LYS A 110 -14.41 -9.20 3.02
N PRO A 111 -13.29 -9.65 2.47
CA PRO A 111 -11.99 -9.34 3.05
C PRO A 111 -11.57 -7.92 2.71
N TYR A 112 -10.95 -7.26 3.67
CA TYR A 112 -10.30 -5.97 3.50
C TYR A 112 -8.82 -6.12 3.84
N SER A 113 -8.01 -5.32 3.18
CA SER A 113 -6.57 -5.35 3.36
C SER A 113 -6.02 -3.95 3.51
N HIS A 114 -4.85 -3.85 4.11
CA HIS A 114 -4.09 -2.60 4.21
C HIS A 114 -2.78 -2.80 3.47
N LEU A 115 -2.37 -1.79 2.72
CA LEU A 115 -1.07 -1.78 2.04
C LEU A 115 -0.23 -0.66 2.59
N THR A 116 0.98 -0.97 3.02
CA THR A 116 1.97 0.01 3.44
C THR A 116 3.10 0.04 2.42
N ILE A 117 3.39 1.23 1.90
CA ILE A 117 4.51 1.44 0.99
C ILE A 117 5.47 2.41 1.66
N LEU A 118 6.72 2.01 1.78
CA LEU A 118 7.79 2.83 2.30
C LEU A 118 8.81 3.10 1.20
N LEU A 119 8.99 4.36 0.86
CA LEU A 119 10.04 4.80 -0.06
C LEU A 119 11.24 5.28 0.71
N SER A 120 12.41 4.95 0.23
CA SER A 120 13.66 5.40 0.81
C SER A 120 14.54 5.99 -0.28
N GLU A 121 15.17 7.13 0.01
CA GLU A 121 16.19 7.67 -0.87
C GLU A 121 17.47 6.89 -0.64
N GLN A 122 17.97 6.29 -1.70
CA GLN A 122 19.25 5.59 -1.64
C GLN A 122 20.31 6.43 -2.30
N GLU A 123 21.45 6.56 -1.63
CA GLU A 123 22.59 7.17 -2.24
C GLU A 123 23.05 6.26 -3.35
N GLY A 124 23.06 6.79 -4.57
CA GLY A 124 23.43 6.03 -5.75
C GLY A 124 24.90 5.63 -5.69
N SER A 125 25.14 4.35 -5.88
CA SER A 125 26.48 3.88 -6.15
C SER A 125 26.81 4.14 -7.61
#